data_366cbf67e6fe6aa7ebd61d8db0485c17
#
_entry.id   366cbf67e6fe6aa7ebd61d8db0485c17
#
_cell.length_a   1.000
_cell.length_b   1.000
_cell.length_c   1.000
_cell.angle_alpha   90.00
_cell.angle_beta   90.00
_cell.angle_gamma   90.00
#
_symmetry.space_group_name_H-M   'P 1'
#
loop_
_entity.id
_entity.type
_entity.pdbx_description
1 polymer ?
#
loop_
_entity_poly.entity_id
_entity_poly.type
_entity_poly.pdbx_seq_one_letter_code
_entity_poly.pdbx_strand_id
1 'polypeptide(L)'
;MSKVICIDAGHGGTDPGAVNGRYKEAEAALGIANKIADKLKAKGHRVVLTRTKDQALLLQQRCDISNAAKADAFISIHCNSAENKDASGIETFKYPGVGGVTKRIAENIQNGLASNFPEEKGFISEVRGTRP
;
A
#
# COMPACT_ATOMS: atom_id res chain seq x y z
N MET A 1 -12.94 7.97 -16.57
CA MET A 1 -13.58 8.71 -15.46
C MET A 1 -12.52 8.94 -14.36
N SER A 2 -12.39 10.19 -13.92
CA SER A 2 -11.43 10.55 -12.88
C SER A 2 -11.88 10.09 -11.50
N LYS A 3 -10.97 9.51 -10.74
CA LYS A 3 -11.19 9.10 -9.35
C LYS A 3 -10.18 9.79 -8.43
N VAL A 4 -10.51 9.88 -7.16
CA VAL A 4 -9.58 10.33 -6.11
C VAL A 4 -9.02 9.10 -5.43
N ILE A 5 -7.71 8.93 -5.50
CA ILE A 5 -7.02 7.77 -4.94
C ILE A 5 -6.02 8.25 -3.90
N CYS A 6 -6.15 7.73 -2.69
CA CYS A 6 -5.20 7.99 -1.63
C CYS A 6 -4.17 6.87 -1.58
N ILE A 7 -2.91 7.22 -1.73
CA ILE A 7 -1.78 6.30 -1.64
C ILE A 7 -1.04 6.57 -0.34
N ASP A 8 -0.93 5.53 0.47
CA ASP A 8 -0.28 5.58 1.77
C ASP A 8 1.04 4.82 1.74
N ALA A 9 2.14 5.55 1.85
CA ALA A 9 3.44 4.92 2.06
C ALA A 9 3.58 4.55 3.53
N GLY A 10 3.64 3.27 3.82
CA GLY A 10 3.71 2.76 5.20
C GLY A 10 4.95 3.23 5.94
N HIS A 11 4.83 3.31 7.26
CA HIS A 11 5.91 3.72 8.16
C HIS A 11 6.40 5.15 7.90
N GLY A 12 7.60 5.49 8.33
CA GLY A 12 8.23 6.80 8.13
C GLY A 12 8.74 7.43 9.43
N GLY A 13 9.68 8.35 9.30
CA GLY A 13 10.25 9.08 10.45
C GLY A 13 10.91 8.15 11.45
N THR A 14 10.44 8.20 12.69
CA THR A 14 10.92 7.34 13.77
C THR A 14 10.52 5.86 13.64
N ASP A 15 9.61 5.55 12.71
CA ASP A 15 9.20 4.19 12.40
C ASP A 15 9.76 3.78 11.02
N PRO A 16 10.91 3.11 10.96
CA PRO A 16 11.48 2.71 9.67
C PRO A 16 10.79 1.50 9.04
N GLY A 17 9.89 0.83 9.76
CA GLY A 17 9.36 -0.47 9.36
C GLY A 17 10.43 -1.55 9.45
N ALA A 18 10.39 -2.53 8.56
CA ALA A 18 11.43 -3.55 8.48
C ALA A 18 12.76 -2.95 8.05
N VAL A 19 13.84 -3.36 8.71
CA VAL A 19 15.20 -2.88 8.44
C VAL A 19 16.12 -4.08 8.18
N ASN A 20 16.91 -3.98 7.12
CA ASN A 20 17.94 -4.96 6.81
C ASN A 20 19.16 -4.22 6.23
N GLY A 21 20.20 -4.07 7.04
CA GLY A 21 21.37 -3.27 6.66
C GLY A 21 20.98 -1.81 6.41
N ARG A 22 21.22 -1.32 5.18
CA ARG A 22 20.82 0.02 4.76
C ARG A 22 19.40 0.11 4.26
N TYR A 23 18.75 -1.05 4.05
CA TYR A 23 17.38 -1.10 3.58
C TYR A 23 16.42 -0.73 4.71
N LYS A 24 15.49 0.16 4.41
CA LYS A 24 14.36 0.52 5.29
C LYS A 24 13.06 0.44 4.51
N GLU A 25 12.09 -0.25 5.08
CA GLU A 25 10.76 -0.38 4.47
C GLU A 25 10.13 0.98 4.16
N ALA A 26 10.27 1.94 5.08
CA ALA A 26 9.71 3.27 4.90
C ALA A 26 10.21 3.98 3.63
N GLU A 27 11.49 3.82 3.29
CA GLU A 27 12.07 4.41 2.08
C GLU A 27 11.57 3.70 0.82
N ALA A 28 11.52 2.37 0.85
CA ALA A 28 11.03 1.58 -0.26
C ALA A 28 9.55 1.87 -0.52
N ALA A 29 8.73 1.92 0.51
CA ALA A 29 7.31 2.23 0.41
C ALA A 29 7.08 3.62 -0.19
N LEU A 30 7.84 4.61 0.24
CA LEU A 30 7.74 5.97 -0.31
C LEU A 30 8.10 6.02 -1.80
N GLY A 31 9.17 5.36 -2.20
CA GLY A 31 9.59 5.28 -3.60
C GLY A 31 8.53 4.63 -4.48
N ILE A 32 7.95 3.53 -4.04
CA ILE A 32 6.87 2.84 -4.76
C ILE A 32 5.62 3.71 -4.83
N ALA A 33 5.23 4.32 -3.71
CA ALA A 33 4.05 5.19 -3.65
C ALA A 33 4.16 6.36 -4.63
N ASN A 34 5.32 6.99 -4.71
CA ASN A 34 5.56 8.10 -5.65
C ASN A 34 5.43 7.66 -7.10
N LYS A 35 5.95 6.48 -7.45
CA LYS A 35 5.84 5.93 -8.82
C LYS A 35 4.39 5.62 -9.18
N ILE A 36 3.64 5.04 -8.25
CA ILE A 36 2.22 4.74 -8.45
C ILE A 36 1.45 6.05 -8.64
N ALA A 37 1.72 7.05 -7.80
CA ALA A 37 1.06 8.35 -7.89
C ALA A 37 1.28 9.00 -9.27
N ASP A 38 2.49 8.99 -9.77
CA ASP A 38 2.81 9.56 -11.08
C ASP A 38 2.06 8.85 -12.21
N LYS A 39 2.00 7.52 -12.16
CA LYS A 39 1.27 6.72 -13.16
C LYS A 39 -0.23 6.98 -13.13
N LEU A 40 -0.81 7.08 -11.95
CA LEU A 40 -2.24 7.36 -11.80
C LEU A 40 -2.59 8.78 -12.26
N LYS A 41 -1.75 9.76 -11.94
CA LYS A 41 -1.92 11.14 -12.43
C LYS A 41 -1.86 11.20 -13.96
N ALA A 42 -0.93 10.45 -14.57
CA ALA A 42 -0.81 10.38 -16.03
C ALA A 42 -2.07 9.81 -16.69
N LYS A 43 -2.84 8.99 -15.96
CA LYS A 43 -4.12 8.44 -16.42
C LYS A 43 -5.32 9.34 -16.11
N GLY A 44 -5.09 10.52 -15.55
CA GLY A 44 -6.13 11.51 -15.28
C GLY A 44 -6.79 11.40 -13.92
N HIS A 45 -6.25 10.60 -13.01
CA HIS A 45 -6.77 10.52 -11.65
C HIS A 45 -6.15 11.57 -10.74
N ARG A 46 -6.90 11.97 -9.70
CA ARG A 46 -6.37 12.79 -8.62
C ARG A 46 -5.77 11.87 -7.57
N VAL A 47 -4.54 12.14 -7.17
CA VAL A 47 -3.83 11.35 -6.16
C VAL A 47 -3.53 12.20 -4.94
N VAL A 48 -3.83 11.63 -3.78
CA VAL A 48 -3.49 12.22 -2.48
C VAL A 48 -2.50 11.27 -1.81
N LEU A 49 -1.36 11.79 -1.40
CA LEU A 49 -0.35 11.03 -0.67
C LEU A 49 -0.46 11.35 0.82
N THR A 50 -0.43 10.33 1.67
CA THR A 50 -0.46 10.54 3.12
C THR A 50 0.82 11.18 3.62
N ARG A 51 1.95 10.85 2.98
CA ARG A 51 3.22 11.54 3.21
C ARG A 51 4.02 11.62 1.92
N THR A 52 4.85 12.65 1.82
CA THR A 52 5.73 12.88 0.66
C THR A 52 7.21 12.86 1.04
N LYS A 53 7.50 12.64 2.31
CA LYS A 53 8.86 12.61 2.86
C LYS A 53 8.96 11.58 3.97
N ASP A 54 10.14 11.43 4.54
CA ASP A 54 10.39 10.57 5.70
C ASP A 54 9.78 11.22 6.94
N GLN A 55 8.54 10.89 7.22
CA GLN A 55 7.71 11.50 8.23
C GLN A 55 6.89 10.44 8.93
N ALA A 56 6.85 10.49 10.25
CA ALA A 56 6.01 9.62 11.04
C ALA A 56 4.55 10.10 11.01
N LEU A 57 3.64 9.18 10.75
CA LEU A 57 2.20 9.42 10.81
C LEU A 57 1.54 8.30 11.59
N LEU A 58 0.60 8.67 12.47
CA LEU A 58 -0.28 7.71 13.12
C LEU A 58 -1.23 7.11 12.10
N LEU A 59 -1.71 5.90 12.35
CA LEU A 59 -2.68 5.23 11.48
C LEU A 59 -3.93 6.08 11.29
N GLN A 60 -4.43 6.67 12.36
CA GLN A 60 -5.62 7.53 12.31
C GLN A 60 -5.39 8.76 11.43
N GLN A 61 -4.20 9.36 11.48
CA GLN A 61 -3.86 10.50 10.63
C GLN A 61 -3.92 10.12 9.15
N ARG A 62 -3.48 8.92 8.80
CA ARG A 62 -3.52 8.42 7.42
C ARG A 62 -4.97 8.27 6.94
N CYS A 63 -5.83 7.70 7.78
CA CYS A 63 -7.25 7.58 7.49
C CYS A 63 -7.91 8.96 7.37
N ASP A 64 -7.57 9.89 8.24
CA ASP A 64 -8.13 11.24 8.24
C ASP A 64 -7.77 12.01 6.94
N ILE A 65 -6.55 11.85 6.45
CA ILE A 65 -6.11 12.45 5.18
C ILE A 65 -6.96 11.91 4.02
N SER A 66 -7.14 10.59 3.97
CA SER A 66 -7.96 9.96 2.94
C SER A 66 -9.41 10.41 2.99
N ASN A 67 -10.00 10.43 4.19
CA ASN A 67 -11.38 10.83 4.39
C ASN A 67 -11.62 12.31 4.09
N ALA A 68 -10.70 13.18 4.48
CA ALA A 68 -10.80 14.61 4.17
C ALA A 68 -10.74 14.89 2.66
N ALA A 69 -9.99 14.09 1.93
CA ALA A 69 -9.92 14.17 0.48
C ALA A 69 -11.11 13.51 -0.22
N LYS A 70 -11.99 12.84 0.51
CA LYS A 70 -13.09 12.03 -0.03
C LYS A 70 -12.60 11.03 -1.06
N ALA A 71 -11.53 10.30 -0.73
CA ALA A 71 -10.92 9.35 -1.62
C ALA A 71 -11.89 8.21 -1.98
N ASP A 72 -11.89 7.83 -3.25
CA ASP A 72 -12.66 6.69 -3.74
C ASP A 72 -11.97 5.36 -3.39
N ALA A 73 -10.65 5.38 -3.23
CA ALA A 73 -9.87 4.23 -2.82
C ALA A 73 -8.70 4.66 -1.94
N PHE A 74 -8.36 3.82 -0.98
CA PHE A 74 -7.18 3.96 -0.12
C PHE A 74 -6.30 2.73 -0.32
N ILE A 75 -5.05 2.95 -0.71
CA ILE A 75 -4.08 1.89 -0.97
C ILE A 75 -2.83 2.16 -0.15
N SER A 76 -2.50 1.25 0.74
CA SER A 76 -1.30 1.33 1.57
C SER A 76 -0.21 0.41 1.03
N ILE A 77 1.00 0.93 0.97
CA ILE A 77 2.16 0.23 0.44
C ILE A 77 3.08 -0.17 1.59
N HIS A 78 3.33 -1.46 1.69
CA HIS A 78 4.21 -2.06 2.68
C HIS A 78 5.11 -3.10 2.04
N CYS A 79 6.25 -3.34 2.68
CA CYS A 79 7.13 -4.45 2.35
C CYS A 79 7.22 -5.34 3.59
N ASN A 80 6.55 -6.49 3.55
CA ASN A 80 6.45 -7.37 4.70
C ASN A 80 7.81 -7.94 5.11
N SER A 81 7.97 -8.20 6.40
CA SER A 81 9.07 -8.99 6.93
C SER A 81 8.52 -10.28 7.54
N ALA A 82 9.36 -11.30 7.57
CA ALA A 82 9.05 -12.57 8.20
C ALA A 82 10.28 -13.09 8.93
N GLU A 83 10.07 -13.84 10.03
CA GLU A 83 11.16 -14.50 10.74
C GLU A 83 11.82 -15.58 9.88
N ASN A 84 11.03 -16.27 9.06
CA ASN A 84 11.54 -17.25 8.11
C ASN A 84 12.12 -16.53 6.89
N LYS A 85 13.44 -16.61 6.72
CA LYS A 85 14.16 -15.99 5.61
C LYS A 85 13.81 -16.56 4.24
N ASP A 86 13.23 -17.76 4.20
CA ASP A 86 12.77 -18.40 2.96
C ASP A 86 11.37 -17.94 2.56
N ALA A 87 10.68 -17.20 3.42
CA ALA A 87 9.38 -16.67 3.10
C ALA A 87 9.51 -15.58 2.03
N SER A 88 8.80 -15.76 0.93
CA SER A 88 8.74 -14.80 -0.16
C SER A 88 7.32 -14.77 -0.74
N GLY A 89 7.02 -13.75 -1.49
CA GLY A 89 5.75 -13.65 -2.17
C GLY A 89 5.21 -12.22 -2.22
N ILE A 90 4.12 -12.08 -2.92
CA ILE A 90 3.40 -10.81 -3.09
C ILE A 90 2.01 -10.98 -2.50
N GLU A 91 1.61 -10.07 -1.65
CA GLU A 91 0.40 -10.21 -0.88
C GLU A 91 -0.41 -8.92 -0.89
N THR A 92 -1.70 -9.03 -1.15
CA THR A 92 -2.63 -7.92 -1.05
C THR A 92 -3.63 -8.20 0.07
N PHE A 93 -3.78 -7.26 0.98
CA PHE A 93 -4.72 -7.36 2.08
C PHE A 93 -5.96 -6.52 1.82
N LYS A 94 -7.11 -7.04 2.20
CA LYS A 94 -8.34 -6.28 2.30
C LYS A 94 -9.00 -6.53 3.66
N TYR A 95 -9.89 -5.65 4.05
CA TYR A 95 -10.63 -5.83 5.30
C TYR A 95 -11.57 -7.04 5.20
N PRO A 96 -11.68 -7.86 6.26
CA PRO A 96 -12.55 -9.04 6.25
C PRO A 96 -14.00 -8.69 5.95
N GLY A 97 -14.65 -9.51 5.15
CA GLY A 97 -16.06 -9.37 4.82
C GLY A 97 -16.38 -8.28 3.80
N VAL A 98 -15.41 -7.48 3.40
CA VAL A 98 -15.62 -6.45 2.38
C VAL A 98 -15.59 -7.06 0.99
N GLY A 99 -16.68 -6.88 0.26
CA GLY A 99 -16.80 -7.32 -1.13
C GLY A 99 -16.84 -6.14 -2.11
N GLY A 100 -17.52 -6.32 -3.23
CA GLY A 100 -17.78 -5.28 -4.22
C GLY A 100 -16.52 -4.65 -4.79
N VAL A 101 -16.48 -3.32 -4.81
CA VAL A 101 -15.39 -2.54 -5.42
C VAL A 101 -14.05 -2.81 -4.73
N THR A 102 -14.03 -2.85 -3.41
CA THR A 102 -12.80 -3.11 -2.66
C THR A 102 -12.19 -4.47 -3.02
N LYS A 103 -13.02 -5.50 -3.11
CA LYS A 103 -12.58 -6.84 -3.52
C LYS A 103 -12.00 -6.82 -4.94
N ARG A 104 -12.69 -6.17 -5.89
CA ARG A 104 -12.21 -6.07 -7.27
C ARG A 104 -10.87 -5.32 -7.37
N ILE A 105 -10.70 -4.24 -6.61
CA ILE A 105 -9.44 -3.50 -6.57
C ILE A 105 -8.32 -4.41 -6.05
N ALA A 106 -8.55 -5.11 -4.95
CA ALA A 106 -7.56 -6.01 -4.37
C ALA A 106 -7.18 -7.13 -5.35
N GLU A 107 -8.16 -7.75 -6.00
CA GLU A 107 -7.91 -8.79 -7.01
C GLU A 107 -7.11 -8.26 -8.20
N ASN A 108 -7.47 -7.08 -8.71
CA ASN A 108 -6.79 -6.49 -9.85
C ASN A 108 -5.34 -6.13 -9.52
N ILE A 109 -5.09 -5.59 -8.32
CA ILE A 109 -3.73 -5.30 -7.86
C ILE A 109 -2.92 -6.59 -7.76
N GLN A 110 -3.48 -7.62 -7.12
CA GLN A 110 -2.79 -8.90 -6.94
C GLN A 110 -2.49 -9.56 -8.28
N ASN A 111 -3.44 -9.56 -9.19
CA ASN A 111 -3.26 -10.12 -10.53
C ASN A 111 -2.20 -9.37 -11.33
N GLY A 112 -2.19 -8.03 -11.23
CA GLY A 112 -1.18 -7.21 -11.89
C GLY A 112 0.21 -7.47 -11.35
N LEU A 113 0.36 -7.59 -10.05
CA LEU A 113 1.64 -7.93 -9.43
C LEU A 113 2.10 -9.34 -9.83
N ALA A 114 1.22 -10.31 -9.76
CA ALA A 114 1.54 -11.70 -10.14
C ALA A 114 1.96 -11.83 -11.61
N SER A 115 1.34 -11.06 -12.51
CA SER A 115 1.68 -11.06 -13.94
C SER A 115 3.07 -10.50 -14.20
N ASN A 116 3.50 -9.51 -13.40
CA ASN A 116 4.82 -8.88 -13.56
C ASN A 116 5.93 -9.61 -12.80
N PHE A 117 5.57 -10.42 -11.81
CA PHE A 117 6.51 -11.19 -11.00
C PHE A 117 6.07 -12.65 -10.93
N PRO A 118 6.10 -13.39 -12.06
CA PRO A 118 5.51 -14.74 -12.14
C PRO A 118 6.23 -15.79 -11.28
N GLU A 119 7.45 -15.52 -10.89
CA GLU A 119 8.22 -16.42 -10.01
C GLU A 119 7.83 -16.28 -8.52
N GLU A 120 7.13 -15.21 -8.18
CA GLU A 120 6.69 -14.97 -6.82
C GLU A 120 5.30 -15.56 -6.57
N LYS A 121 5.15 -16.22 -5.44
CA LYS A 121 3.84 -16.70 -5.00
C LYS A 121 3.00 -15.51 -4.57
N GLY A 122 1.80 -15.41 -5.11
CA GLY A 122 0.90 -14.32 -4.80
C GLY A 122 -0.44 -14.82 -4.27
N PHE A 123 -0.99 -14.11 -3.31
CA PHE A 123 -2.31 -14.40 -2.77
C PHE A 123 -2.95 -13.15 -2.18
N ILE A 124 -4.27 -13.18 -2.09
CA ILE A 124 -5.04 -12.14 -1.43
C ILE A 124 -5.36 -12.61 -0.02
N SER A 125 -5.01 -11.81 0.97
CA SER A 125 -5.29 -12.08 2.36
C SER A 125 -6.27 -11.09 2.94
N GLU A 126 -7.02 -11.56 3.92
CA GLU A 126 -7.87 -10.69 4.73
C GLU A 126 -7.14 -10.32 6.02
N VAL A 127 -7.13 -9.04 6.33
CA VAL A 127 -6.60 -8.58 7.61
C VAL A 127 -7.57 -8.98 8.70
N ARG A 128 -7.12 -9.79 9.63
CA ARG A 128 -7.91 -10.19 10.80
C ARG A 128 -7.57 -9.27 11.97
N GLY A 129 -8.59 -8.65 12.55
CA GLY A 129 -8.45 -7.76 13.68
C GLY A 129 -7.85 -6.41 13.33
N THR A 130 -7.47 -5.67 14.35
CA THR A 130 -6.81 -4.37 14.19
C THR A 130 -5.34 -4.59 13.84
N ARG A 131 -5.04 -4.67 12.57
CA ARG A 131 -3.66 -4.50 12.14
C ARG A 131 -3.43 -3.06 11.76
N PRO A 132 -2.34 -2.51 12.26
CA PRO A 132 -1.88 -1.23 11.76
C PRO A 132 -1.38 -1.37 10.32
#